data_5e8e49f1dc77b57cc82b3230d7b62026
#
_entry.id   5e8e49f1dc77b57cc82b3230d7b62026
#
_cell.length_a   1.000
_cell.length_b   1.000
_cell.length_c   1.000
_cell.angle_alpha   90.00
_cell.angle_beta   90.00
_cell.angle_gamma   90.00
#
_symmetry.space_group_name_H-M   'P 1'
#
loop_
_entity.id
_entity.type
_entity.pdbx_description
1 polymer ?
#
loop_
_entity_poly.entity_id
_entity_poly.type
_entity_poly.pdbx_seq_one_letter_code
_entity_poly.pdbx_strand_id
1 'polypeptide(L)'
;MAELYTMMRYLQYGMLQDRGLTLFDEWASTFGEVTTSVELKPEGTGYRMRTRFSRFYNLPELMALWREAADIQTADMLNLPVPEVERKNVVVKPTDIQREMVAELGERAEAVRNGNVDPSEDNMLKITNDGRKLALDQRLIDPLLPDEAGSKVNASVEEVFRLWQEFASTKGTQLVFCDLSTPKAEKKIKAAAFEIKPCVPAVQAGGYAAAAISAAAFGAAAEDRGH
;
A
#
# COMPACT_ATOMS: atom_id res chain seq x y z
N MET A 1 14.59 -11.68 -1.71
CA MET A 1 15.68 -12.68 -1.81
C MET A 1 15.16 -14.10 -1.76
N ALA A 2 14.40 -14.50 -0.75
CA ALA A 2 13.80 -15.85 -0.67
C ALA A 2 12.98 -16.22 -1.92
N GLU A 3 12.33 -15.27 -2.53
CA GLU A 3 11.56 -15.45 -3.78
C GLU A 3 12.46 -15.89 -4.95
N LEU A 4 13.62 -15.26 -5.10
CA LEU A 4 14.59 -15.64 -6.15
C LEU A 4 15.12 -17.06 -5.95
N TYR A 5 15.48 -17.42 -4.70
CA TYR A 5 15.87 -18.80 -4.39
C TYR A 5 14.75 -19.79 -4.74
N THR A 6 13.51 -19.45 -4.38
CA THR A 6 12.35 -20.29 -4.69
C THR A 6 12.21 -20.50 -6.20
N MET A 7 12.33 -19.44 -6.99
CA MET A 7 12.31 -19.53 -8.46
C MET A 7 13.46 -20.39 -8.99
N MET A 8 14.68 -20.19 -8.52
CA MET A 8 15.83 -20.99 -8.91
C MET A 8 15.65 -22.46 -8.55
N ARG A 9 15.06 -22.75 -7.40
CA ARG A 9 14.78 -24.12 -6.97
C ARG A 9 13.79 -24.84 -7.89
N TYR A 10 12.80 -24.11 -8.43
CA TYR A 10 11.87 -24.70 -9.40
C TYR A 10 12.43 -24.79 -10.81
N LEU A 11 13.21 -23.82 -11.26
CA LEU A 11 13.66 -23.73 -12.64
C LEU A 11 15.05 -24.34 -12.86
N GLN A 12 15.90 -24.36 -11.85
CA GLN A 12 17.34 -24.70 -11.95
C GLN A 12 17.79 -25.68 -10.86
N TYR A 13 16.93 -26.59 -10.42
CA TYR A 13 17.25 -27.48 -9.29
C TYR A 13 18.52 -28.32 -9.53
N GLY A 14 18.73 -28.86 -10.74
CA GLY A 14 19.93 -29.61 -11.10
C GLY A 14 21.20 -28.78 -10.96
N MET A 15 21.18 -27.54 -11.43
CA MET A 15 22.30 -26.61 -11.29
C MET A 15 22.61 -26.28 -9.81
N LEU A 16 21.56 -26.09 -9.00
CA LEU A 16 21.74 -25.87 -7.56
C LEU A 16 22.34 -27.11 -6.88
N GLN A 17 21.94 -28.30 -7.31
CA GLN A 17 22.48 -29.56 -6.79
C GLN A 17 23.98 -29.74 -7.13
N ASP A 18 24.33 -29.48 -8.37
CA ASP A 18 25.73 -29.59 -8.83
C ASP A 18 26.70 -28.64 -8.11
N ARG A 19 26.14 -27.52 -7.59
CA ARG A 19 26.92 -26.48 -6.89
C ARG A 19 26.78 -26.56 -5.36
N GLY A 20 26.02 -27.51 -4.81
CA GLY A 20 25.81 -27.65 -3.36
C GLY A 20 24.98 -26.50 -2.77
N LEU A 21 24.04 -25.94 -3.55
CA LEU A 21 23.19 -24.79 -3.16
C LEU A 21 21.70 -25.16 -3.05
N THR A 22 21.42 -26.42 -2.76
CA THR A 22 20.03 -26.94 -2.70
C THR A 22 19.27 -26.50 -1.48
N LEU A 23 19.95 -26.21 -0.38
CA LEU A 23 19.34 -25.68 0.84
C LEU A 23 19.38 -24.16 0.81
N PHE A 24 18.33 -23.55 1.38
CA PHE A 24 18.24 -22.09 1.44
C PHE A 24 19.43 -21.46 2.19
N ASP A 25 19.87 -22.07 3.27
CA ASP A 25 20.95 -21.53 4.09
C ASP A 25 22.30 -21.54 3.36
N GLU A 26 22.56 -22.56 2.54
CA GLU A 26 23.74 -22.65 1.69
C GLU A 26 23.73 -21.58 0.60
N TRP A 27 22.59 -21.44 -0.08
CA TRP A 27 22.39 -20.42 -1.09
C TRP A 27 22.46 -19.01 -0.48
N ALA A 28 21.84 -18.83 0.66
CA ALA A 28 21.78 -17.56 1.35
C ALA A 28 23.15 -17.12 1.90
N SER A 29 23.98 -18.04 2.37
CA SER A 29 25.36 -17.74 2.79
C SER A 29 26.27 -17.36 1.63
N THR A 30 25.95 -17.84 0.42
CA THR A 30 26.74 -17.54 -0.79
C THR A 30 26.36 -16.22 -1.44
N PHE A 31 25.07 -15.90 -1.45
CA PHE A 31 24.53 -14.76 -2.21
C PHE A 31 23.84 -13.69 -1.38
N GLY A 32 23.69 -13.89 -0.08
CA GLY A 32 22.98 -12.98 0.78
C GLY A 32 23.84 -12.35 1.85
N GLU A 33 23.71 -11.05 2.01
CA GLU A 33 24.29 -10.31 3.12
C GLU A 33 23.24 -10.04 4.18
N VAL A 34 23.56 -10.46 5.40
CA VAL A 34 22.70 -10.24 6.56
C VAL A 34 23.11 -8.94 7.24
N THR A 35 22.19 -8.00 7.32
CA THR A 35 22.41 -6.73 8.04
C THR A 35 21.51 -6.63 9.25
N THR A 36 22.08 -6.11 10.34
CA THR A 36 21.33 -5.79 11.55
C THR A 36 21.10 -4.28 11.60
N SER A 37 19.86 -3.86 11.63
CA SER A 37 19.47 -2.46 11.72
C SER A 37 18.63 -2.20 12.96
N VAL A 38 18.74 -0.97 13.47
CA VAL A 38 17.86 -0.47 14.53
C VAL A 38 16.63 0.12 13.84
N GLU A 39 15.48 -0.44 14.14
CA GLU A 39 14.19 -0.02 13.60
C GLU A 39 13.28 0.50 14.70
N LEU A 40 12.47 1.49 14.37
CA LEU A 40 11.37 1.89 15.25
C LEU A 40 10.41 0.70 15.40
N LYS A 41 9.97 0.44 16.61
CA LYS A 41 8.94 -0.58 16.85
C LYS A 41 7.64 -0.18 16.14
N PRO A 42 6.84 -1.14 15.64
CA PRO A 42 5.57 -0.85 14.97
C PRO A 42 4.60 0.00 15.82
N GLU A 43 4.73 -0.10 17.13
CA GLU A 43 3.91 0.65 18.10
C GLU A 43 4.34 2.13 18.24
N GLY A 44 5.41 2.55 17.56
CA GLY A 44 5.92 3.92 17.63
C GLY A 44 6.70 4.22 18.92
N THR A 45 6.78 3.30 19.86
CA THR A 45 7.45 3.46 21.14
C THR A 45 8.74 2.66 21.23
N GLY A 46 9.88 3.35 21.15
CA GLY A 46 11.21 2.76 21.29
C GLY A 46 11.71 2.04 20.04
N TYR A 47 12.92 1.47 20.16
CA TYR A 47 13.64 0.85 19.04
C TYR A 47 13.83 -0.64 19.28
N ARG A 48 13.99 -1.40 18.19
CA ARG A 48 14.38 -2.80 18.22
C ARG A 48 15.50 -3.05 17.23
N MET A 49 16.38 -3.98 17.54
CA MET A 49 17.33 -4.52 16.58
C MET A 49 16.64 -5.60 15.76
N ARG A 50 16.78 -5.54 14.46
CA ARG A 50 16.28 -6.56 13.56
C ARG A 50 17.33 -6.93 12.52
N THR A 51 17.57 -8.22 12.44
CA THR A 51 18.49 -8.81 11.47
C THR A 51 17.70 -9.31 10.28
N ARG A 52 18.09 -8.89 9.10
CA ARG A 52 17.43 -9.28 7.84
C ARG A 52 18.44 -9.56 6.75
N PHE A 53 18.09 -10.43 5.83
CA PHE A 53 18.67 -10.44 4.51
C PHE A 53 18.29 -9.16 3.78
N SER A 54 19.25 -8.24 3.56
CA SER A 54 18.96 -6.93 2.99
C SER A 54 19.63 -6.65 1.67
N ARG A 55 20.73 -7.32 1.38
CA ARG A 55 21.50 -7.11 0.17
C ARG A 55 21.93 -8.42 -0.46
N PHE A 56 22.12 -8.40 -1.77
CA PHE A 56 22.78 -9.50 -2.45
C PHE A 56 24.29 -9.29 -2.37
N TYR A 57 24.96 -10.35 -1.99
CA TYR A 57 26.41 -10.50 -2.11
C TYR A 57 26.71 -11.32 -3.37
N ASN A 58 27.90 -11.15 -3.95
CA ASN A 58 28.30 -11.86 -5.16
C ASN A 58 27.27 -11.83 -6.30
N LEU A 59 26.68 -10.63 -6.52
CA LEU A 59 25.65 -10.42 -7.51
C LEU A 59 26.04 -10.83 -8.94
N PRO A 60 27.28 -10.61 -9.42
CA PRO A 60 27.69 -11.03 -10.78
C PRO A 60 27.53 -12.52 -11.03
N GLU A 61 27.94 -13.36 -10.07
CA GLU A 61 27.81 -14.81 -10.18
C GLU A 61 26.34 -15.23 -10.11
N LEU A 62 25.58 -14.69 -9.16
CA LEU A 62 24.14 -14.93 -9.05
C LEU A 62 23.41 -14.60 -10.35
N MET A 63 23.72 -13.46 -10.96
CA MET A 63 23.13 -13.03 -12.22
C MET A 63 23.56 -13.91 -13.40
N ALA A 64 24.79 -14.39 -13.40
CA ALA A 64 25.27 -15.34 -14.43
C ALA A 64 24.46 -16.65 -14.36
N LEU A 65 24.31 -17.19 -13.15
CA LEU A 65 23.49 -18.40 -12.93
C LEU A 65 22.03 -18.21 -13.30
N TRP A 66 21.46 -17.07 -12.91
CA TRP A 66 20.04 -16.80 -13.18
C TRP A 66 19.75 -16.64 -14.68
N ARG A 67 20.68 -16.05 -15.44
CA ARG A 67 20.57 -15.89 -16.91
C ARG A 67 20.52 -17.19 -17.68
N GLU A 68 20.96 -18.32 -17.09
CA GLU A 68 20.85 -19.63 -17.75
C GLU A 68 19.37 -20.07 -17.87
N ALA A 69 18.47 -19.58 -17.00
CA ALA A 69 17.07 -19.96 -16.99
C ALA A 69 16.08 -18.80 -17.22
N ALA A 70 16.56 -17.55 -17.19
CA ALA A 70 15.72 -16.37 -17.28
C ALA A 70 16.28 -15.34 -18.27
N ASP A 71 15.42 -14.79 -19.09
CA ASP A 71 15.73 -13.59 -19.87
C ASP A 71 15.52 -12.35 -18.97
N ILE A 72 16.60 -11.54 -18.84
CA ILE A 72 16.59 -10.38 -17.98
C ILE A 72 16.60 -9.13 -18.84
N GLN A 73 15.51 -8.41 -18.82
CA GLN A 73 15.33 -7.13 -19.52
C GLN A 73 15.22 -6.01 -18.49
N THR A 74 16.15 -5.08 -18.53
CA THR A 74 16.06 -3.85 -17.72
C THR A 74 15.25 -2.79 -18.45
N ALA A 75 14.74 -1.78 -17.72
CA ALA A 75 13.99 -0.68 -18.32
C ALA A 75 14.78 0.03 -19.45
N ASP A 76 16.08 0.16 -19.27
CA ASP A 76 16.97 0.79 -20.27
C ASP A 76 17.12 -0.06 -21.56
N MET A 77 17.00 -1.38 -21.45
CA MET A 77 17.06 -2.29 -22.60
C MET A 77 15.76 -2.28 -23.41
N LEU A 78 14.63 -2.02 -22.74
CA LEU A 78 13.31 -2.12 -23.35
C LEU A 78 12.93 -0.92 -24.22
N ASN A 79 13.65 0.19 -24.14
CA ASN A 79 13.36 1.44 -24.89
C ASN A 79 11.88 1.80 -24.88
N LEU A 80 11.20 1.61 -23.74
CA LEU A 80 9.79 1.91 -23.60
C LEU A 80 9.55 3.42 -23.68
N PRO A 81 8.48 3.85 -24.36
CA PRO A 81 8.08 5.25 -24.34
C PRO A 81 7.56 5.59 -22.95
N VAL A 82 8.45 6.03 -22.07
CA VAL A 82 8.10 6.43 -20.70
C VAL A 82 7.81 7.92 -20.71
N PRO A 83 6.63 8.36 -20.24
CA PRO A 83 6.33 9.77 -20.11
C PRO A 83 7.21 10.43 -19.06
N GLU A 84 7.43 11.73 -19.21
CA GLU A 84 8.03 12.52 -18.13
C GLU A 84 7.13 12.50 -16.91
N VAL A 85 7.72 12.26 -15.73
CA VAL A 85 6.99 12.11 -14.48
C VAL A 85 7.46 13.14 -13.47
N GLU A 86 6.56 14.00 -13.06
CA GLU A 86 6.73 14.83 -11.87
C GLU A 86 6.13 14.12 -10.65
N ARG A 87 6.94 13.92 -9.61
CA ARG A 87 6.51 13.27 -8.36
C ARG A 87 6.26 14.31 -7.29
N LYS A 88 5.01 14.41 -6.86
CA LYS A 88 4.59 15.33 -5.81
C LYS A 88 4.08 14.55 -4.60
N ASN A 89 4.69 14.79 -3.44
CA ASN A 89 4.23 14.22 -2.18
C ASN A 89 3.31 15.22 -1.47
N VAL A 90 2.05 14.85 -1.29
CA VAL A 90 1.09 15.61 -0.49
C VAL A 90 1.07 15.03 0.92
N VAL A 91 1.56 15.81 1.89
CA VAL A 91 1.66 15.38 3.28
C VAL A 91 0.60 16.11 4.10
N VAL A 92 -0.24 15.36 4.79
CA VAL A 92 -1.25 15.88 5.72
C VAL A 92 -0.84 15.59 7.16
N LYS A 93 -1.17 16.52 8.06
CA LYS A 93 -0.92 16.32 9.50
C LYS A 93 -2.07 15.51 10.09
N PRO A 94 -1.80 14.58 11.03
CA PRO A 94 -2.85 13.84 11.70
C PRO A 94 -3.69 14.80 12.57
N THR A 95 -4.99 14.53 12.65
CA THR A 95 -5.92 15.22 13.55
C THR A 95 -5.68 14.80 15.00
N ASP A 96 -6.25 15.55 15.95
CA ASP A 96 -6.11 15.19 17.38
C ASP A 96 -6.83 13.86 17.65
N ILE A 97 -7.99 13.63 17.06
CA ILE A 97 -8.71 12.33 17.13
C ILE A 97 -7.83 11.19 16.60
N GLN A 98 -7.18 11.38 15.46
CA GLN A 98 -6.28 10.35 14.92
C GLN A 98 -5.10 10.07 15.85
N ARG A 99 -4.56 11.09 16.52
CA ARG A 99 -3.46 10.90 17.49
C ARG A 99 -3.90 10.08 18.69
N GLU A 100 -5.09 10.36 19.24
CA GLU A 100 -5.67 9.60 20.33
C GLU A 100 -5.89 8.15 19.94
N MET A 101 -6.52 7.91 18.80
CA MET A 101 -6.75 6.56 18.28
C MET A 101 -5.44 5.79 18.00
N VAL A 102 -4.37 6.46 17.55
CA VAL A 102 -3.04 5.85 17.40
C VAL A 102 -2.46 5.44 18.76
N ALA A 103 -2.65 6.27 19.80
CA ALA A 103 -2.22 5.91 21.15
C ALA A 103 -2.96 4.67 21.66
N GLU A 104 -4.28 4.59 21.48
CA GLU A 104 -5.08 3.40 21.80
C GLU A 104 -4.60 2.14 21.05
N LEU A 105 -4.28 2.26 19.75
CA LEU A 105 -3.69 1.14 18.99
C LEU A 105 -2.35 0.70 19.58
N GLY A 106 -1.55 1.64 20.09
CA GLY A 106 -0.30 1.35 20.80
C GLY A 106 -0.53 0.55 22.08
N GLU A 107 -1.49 0.95 22.92
CA GLU A 107 -1.86 0.24 24.14
C GLU A 107 -2.37 -1.18 23.83
N ARG A 108 -3.23 -1.33 22.84
CA ARG A 108 -3.69 -2.64 22.36
C ARG A 108 -2.53 -3.53 21.91
N ALA A 109 -1.57 -2.98 21.18
CA ALA A 109 -0.41 -3.72 20.71
C ALA A 109 0.49 -4.18 21.88
N GLU A 110 0.63 -3.39 22.93
CA GLU A 110 1.33 -3.78 24.15
C GLU A 110 0.59 -4.88 24.93
N ALA A 111 -0.73 -4.77 25.04
CA ALA A 111 -1.55 -5.78 25.71
C ALA A 111 -1.45 -7.15 25.00
N VAL A 112 -1.52 -7.17 23.68
CA VAL A 112 -1.34 -8.40 22.87
C VAL A 112 0.07 -8.96 23.04
N ARG A 113 1.10 -8.12 23.06
CA ARG A 113 2.49 -8.56 23.24
C ARG A 113 2.72 -9.19 24.61
N ASN A 114 2.12 -8.62 25.66
CA ASN A 114 2.23 -9.10 27.01
C ASN A 114 1.38 -10.36 27.28
N GLY A 115 0.62 -10.84 26.29
CA GLY A 115 -0.24 -12.00 26.43
C GLY A 115 -1.50 -11.76 27.28
N ASN A 116 -1.87 -10.50 27.48
CA ASN A 116 -2.99 -10.11 28.35
C ASN A 116 -4.35 -10.18 27.63
N VAL A 117 -4.37 -10.49 26.32
CA VAL A 117 -5.58 -10.52 25.50
C VAL A 117 -5.62 -11.82 24.71
N ASP A 118 -6.81 -12.45 24.65
CA ASP A 118 -7.00 -13.63 23.83
C ASP A 118 -6.81 -13.29 22.34
N PRO A 119 -6.01 -14.08 21.58
CA PRO A 119 -5.78 -13.84 20.15
C PRO A 119 -7.05 -13.81 19.29
N SER A 120 -8.15 -14.40 19.78
CA SER A 120 -9.47 -14.34 19.11
C SER A 120 -10.17 -12.99 19.30
N GLU A 121 -9.91 -12.30 20.40
CA GLU A 121 -10.48 -10.98 20.70
C GLU A 121 -9.68 -9.88 19.99
N ASP A 122 -8.36 -9.86 20.18
CA ASP A 122 -7.46 -8.92 19.53
C ASP A 122 -6.10 -9.53 19.21
N ASN A 123 -5.48 -9.05 18.11
CA ASN A 123 -4.19 -9.54 17.66
C ASN A 123 -3.49 -8.50 16.78
N MET A 124 -2.17 -8.69 16.57
CA MET A 124 -1.36 -7.74 15.79
C MET A 124 -1.85 -7.54 14.35
N LEU A 125 -2.48 -8.55 13.73
CA LEU A 125 -3.03 -8.41 12.38
C LEU A 125 -4.24 -7.46 12.36
N LYS A 126 -5.13 -7.60 13.33
CA LYS A 126 -6.31 -6.73 13.50
C LYS A 126 -5.87 -5.30 13.78
N ILE A 127 -4.95 -5.10 14.73
CA ILE A 127 -4.41 -3.78 15.08
C ILE A 127 -3.73 -3.12 13.87
N THR A 128 -2.92 -3.85 13.11
CA THR A 128 -2.27 -3.33 11.90
C THR A 128 -3.31 -2.94 10.84
N ASN A 129 -4.37 -3.72 10.68
CA ASN A 129 -5.44 -3.40 9.74
C ASN A 129 -6.22 -2.15 10.17
N ASP A 130 -6.52 -2.01 11.47
CA ASP A 130 -7.17 -0.82 12.03
C ASP A 130 -6.26 0.41 11.85
N GLY A 131 -4.96 0.28 12.08
CA GLY A 131 -3.99 1.35 11.83
C GLY A 131 -3.94 1.79 10.35
N ARG A 132 -4.06 0.85 9.40
CA ARG A 132 -4.15 1.19 7.97
C ARG A 132 -5.43 1.94 7.63
N LYS A 133 -6.56 1.54 8.21
CA LYS A 133 -7.84 2.23 8.03
C LYS A 133 -7.78 3.64 8.62
N LEU A 134 -7.30 3.77 9.85
CA LEU A 134 -7.15 5.05 10.53
C LEU A 134 -6.23 6.00 9.75
N ALA A 135 -5.15 5.50 9.19
CA ALA A 135 -4.22 6.28 8.38
C ALA A 135 -4.85 6.81 7.08
N LEU A 136 -5.90 6.18 6.58
CA LEU A 136 -6.66 6.64 5.42
C LEU A 136 -7.76 7.60 5.84
N ASP A 137 -8.68 7.12 6.69
CA ASP A 137 -9.82 7.89 7.19
C ASP A 137 -10.34 7.27 8.49
N GLN A 138 -10.50 8.09 9.53
CA GLN A 138 -10.99 7.65 10.85
C GLN A 138 -12.40 7.04 10.80
N ARG A 139 -13.23 7.44 9.84
CA ARG A 139 -14.59 6.91 9.65
C ARG A 139 -14.63 5.46 9.17
N LEU A 140 -13.49 4.92 8.70
CA LEU A 140 -13.37 3.48 8.39
C LEU A 140 -13.30 2.60 9.64
N ILE A 141 -13.02 3.20 10.80
CA ILE A 141 -13.06 2.53 12.10
C ILE A 141 -14.41 2.79 12.77
N ASP A 142 -14.76 4.05 12.91
CA ASP A 142 -16.06 4.46 13.46
C ASP A 142 -16.77 5.43 12.51
N PRO A 143 -17.85 5.01 11.83
CA PRO A 143 -18.60 5.84 10.91
C PRO A 143 -19.28 7.06 11.54
N LEU A 144 -19.35 7.14 12.88
CA LEU A 144 -19.95 8.28 13.60
C LEU A 144 -18.96 9.42 13.80
N LEU A 145 -17.66 9.19 13.54
CA LEU A 145 -16.66 10.24 13.64
C LEU A 145 -16.85 11.30 12.54
N PRO A 146 -16.48 12.55 12.84
CA PRO A 146 -16.66 13.66 11.89
C PRO A 146 -15.75 13.50 10.66
N ASP A 147 -16.19 14.10 9.57
CA ASP A 147 -15.34 14.29 8.38
C ASP A 147 -14.34 15.41 8.64
N GLU A 148 -13.08 15.06 8.68
CA GLU A 148 -12.01 16.01 8.92
C GLU A 148 -11.46 16.57 7.60
N ALA A 149 -11.56 17.88 7.43
CA ALA A 149 -11.08 18.57 6.24
C ALA A 149 -9.59 18.30 5.94
N GLY A 150 -8.78 18.08 6.97
CA GLY A 150 -7.36 17.74 6.85
C GLY A 150 -7.07 16.24 6.65
N SER A 151 -8.07 15.41 6.36
CA SER A 151 -7.86 13.98 6.12
C SER A 151 -7.11 13.71 4.81
N LYS A 152 -6.45 12.55 4.70
CA LYS A 152 -5.82 12.13 3.45
C LYS A 152 -6.81 12.01 2.30
N VAL A 153 -8.02 11.57 2.59
CA VAL A 153 -9.07 11.44 1.59
C VAL A 153 -9.44 12.81 1.04
N ASN A 154 -9.70 13.78 1.92
CA ASN A 154 -10.06 15.13 1.51
C ASN A 154 -8.92 15.83 0.74
N ALA A 155 -7.68 15.72 1.22
CA ALA A 155 -6.52 16.25 0.49
C ALA A 155 -6.34 15.59 -0.89
N SER A 156 -6.61 14.28 -1.01
CA SER A 156 -6.57 13.58 -2.30
C SER A 156 -7.68 14.05 -3.22
N VAL A 157 -8.89 14.27 -2.69
CA VAL A 157 -10.03 14.80 -3.46
C VAL A 157 -9.74 16.21 -3.96
N GLU A 158 -9.19 17.07 -3.12
CA GLU A 158 -8.80 18.44 -3.51
C GLU A 158 -7.75 18.44 -4.62
N GLU A 159 -6.73 17.60 -4.54
CA GLU A 159 -5.69 17.51 -5.56
C GLU A 159 -6.22 16.93 -6.88
N VAL A 160 -7.05 15.88 -6.81
CA VAL A 160 -7.72 15.32 -8.00
C VAL A 160 -8.61 16.37 -8.66
N PHE A 161 -9.35 17.15 -7.91
CA PHE A 161 -10.21 18.21 -8.42
C PHE A 161 -9.40 19.35 -9.05
N ARG A 162 -8.32 19.77 -8.39
CA ARG A 162 -7.40 20.78 -8.92
C ARG A 162 -6.81 20.35 -10.27
N LEU A 163 -6.31 19.12 -10.35
CA LEU A 163 -5.77 18.57 -11.59
C LEU A 163 -6.84 18.43 -12.69
N TRP A 164 -8.05 18.04 -12.30
CA TRP A 164 -9.16 17.97 -13.25
C TRP A 164 -9.47 19.32 -13.88
N GLN A 165 -9.48 20.38 -13.08
CA GLN A 165 -9.68 21.74 -13.59
C GLN A 165 -8.52 22.18 -14.48
N GLU A 166 -7.29 21.93 -14.07
CA GLU A 166 -6.07 22.29 -14.80
C GLU A 166 -6.02 21.64 -16.19
N PHE A 167 -6.36 20.36 -16.26
CA PHE A 167 -6.34 19.58 -17.51
C PHE A 167 -7.68 19.50 -18.24
N ALA A 168 -8.67 20.30 -17.86
CA ALA A 168 -10.00 20.28 -18.49
C ALA A 168 -9.96 20.56 -20.00
N SER A 169 -9.11 21.49 -20.44
CA SER A 169 -8.95 21.85 -21.86
C SER A 169 -8.35 20.73 -22.71
N THR A 170 -7.45 19.92 -22.13
CA THR A 170 -6.76 18.82 -22.79
C THR A 170 -7.47 17.47 -22.59
N LYS A 171 -8.56 17.46 -21.79
CA LYS A 171 -9.29 16.24 -21.40
C LYS A 171 -8.38 15.17 -20.78
N GLY A 172 -7.46 15.60 -19.92
CA GLY A 172 -6.52 14.73 -19.23
C GLY A 172 -7.22 13.65 -18.43
N THR A 173 -6.66 12.43 -18.43
CA THR A 173 -7.18 11.28 -17.68
C THR A 173 -6.42 11.16 -16.36
N GLN A 174 -7.15 10.88 -15.27
CA GLN A 174 -6.57 10.63 -13.96
C GLN A 174 -6.83 9.19 -13.54
N LEU A 175 -5.83 8.56 -12.91
CA LEU A 175 -5.93 7.24 -12.31
C LEU A 175 -5.72 7.39 -10.81
N VAL A 176 -6.71 6.95 -10.02
CA VAL A 176 -6.62 6.95 -8.55
C VAL A 176 -6.53 5.51 -8.07
N PHE A 177 -5.43 5.18 -7.40
CA PHE A 177 -5.20 3.87 -6.80
C PHE A 177 -5.47 3.92 -5.31
N CYS A 178 -6.33 3.04 -4.81
CA CYS A 178 -6.67 2.91 -3.41
C CYS A 178 -6.78 1.44 -3.02
N ASP A 179 -5.96 1.00 -2.07
CA ASP A 179 -5.92 -0.40 -1.61
C ASP A 179 -7.06 -0.74 -0.65
N LEU A 180 -7.59 0.26 0.04
CA LEU A 180 -8.68 0.11 1.01
C LEU A 180 -9.95 0.75 0.47
N SER A 181 -11.09 0.22 0.92
CA SER A 181 -12.41 0.77 0.58
C SER A 181 -12.74 0.75 -0.92
N THR A 182 -12.17 -0.19 -1.66
CA THR A 182 -12.57 -0.43 -3.06
C THR A 182 -14.06 -0.76 -3.10
N PRO A 183 -14.86 -0.13 -3.98
CA PRO A 183 -16.28 -0.45 -4.11
C PRO A 183 -16.44 -1.95 -4.42
N LYS A 184 -17.17 -2.65 -3.55
CA LYS A 184 -17.57 -4.03 -3.82
C LYS A 184 -18.90 -3.99 -4.55
N ALA A 185 -19.08 -4.86 -5.56
CA ALA A 185 -20.37 -5.04 -6.20
C ALA A 185 -21.45 -5.23 -5.14
N GLU A 186 -22.55 -4.50 -5.26
CA GLU A 186 -23.58 -4.27 -4.27
C GLU A 186 -23.94 -5.51 -3.43
N LYS A 187 -23.46 -5.58 -2.19
CA LYS A 187 -24.31 -6.06 -1.10
C LYS A 187 -25.09 -4.83 -0.63
N LYS A 188 -26.42 -4.87 -0.77
CA LYS A 188 -27.34 -3.84 -0.34
C LYS A 188 -26.90 -3.25 0.99
N ILE A 189 -26.29 -2.07 0.96
CA ILE A 189 -26.08 -1.23 2.12
C ILE A 189 -27.47 -0.78 2.50
N LYS A 190 -28.02 -1.34 3.57
CA LYS A 190 -29.24 -0.82 4.19
C LYS A 190 -28.96 0.63 4.55
N ALA A 191 -29.70 1.51 3.96
CA ALA A 191 -29.65 2.93 3.96
C ALA A 191 -29.23 3.55 5.31
N ALA A 192 -28.02 4.16 5.32
CA ALA A 192 -27.83 5.45 5.94
C ALA A 192 -27.50 6.38 4.77
N ALA A 193 -28.35 7.32 4.53
CA ALA A 193 -28.47 8.14 3.35
C ALA A 193 -27.17 8.79 2.88
N PHE A 194 -26.59 8.25 1.81
CA PHE A 194 -25.84 9.03 0.84
C PHE A 194 -25.99 8.32 -0.51
N GLU A 195 -26.93 8.79 -1.33
CA GLU A 195 -27.11 8.32 -2.69
C GLU A 195 -26.01 8.91 -3.59
N ILE A 196 -24.92 8.19 -3.77
CA ILE A 196 -23.99 8.48 -4.87
C ILE A 196 -24.60 7.88 -6.13
N LYS A 197 -25.24 8.70 -6.94
CA LYS A 197 -25.68 8.30 -8.29
C LYS A 197 -24.45 8.18 -9.20
N PRO A 198 -24.16 7.01 -9.80
CA PRO A 198 -23.10 6.92 -10.80
C PRO A 198 -23.47 7.72 -12.05
N CYS A 199 -22.65 8.67 -12.43
CA CYS A 199 -22.92 9.58 -13.54
C CYS A 199 -22.38 9.10 -14.90
N VAL A 200 -21.86 7.88 -15.01
CA VAL A 200 -21.39 7.31 -16.29
C VAL A 200 -21.61 5.80 -16.29
N PRO A 201 -22.16 5.22 -17.39
CA PRO A 201 -22.26 3.77 -17.53
C PRO A 201 -20.87 3.14 -17.56
N ALA A 202 -20.71 2.06 -16.78
CA ALA A 202 -19.49 1.29 -16.71
C ALA A 202 -19.09 0.76 -18.10
N VAL A 203 -17.97 1.22 -18.61
CA VAL A 203 -17.32 0.58 -19.75
C VAL A 203 -16.60 -0.65 -19.22
N GLN A 204 -17.09 -1.82 -19.58
CA GLN A 204 -16.43 -3.09 -19.31
C GLN A 204 -15.10 -3.16 -20.07
N ALA A 205 -14.01 -2.92 -19.39
CA ALA A 205 -12.68 -3.28 -19.83
C ALA A 205 -12.02 -4.11 -18.72
N GLY A 206 -11.72 -5.32 -19.07
CA GLY A 206 -11.02 -6.39 -18.37
C GLY A 206 -10.45 -6.11 -16.97
N GLY A 207 -11.11 -6.58 -15.96
CA GLY A 207 -10.49 -6.99 -14.67
C GLY A 207 -10.13 -5.92 -13.65
N TYR A 208 -10.16 -4.64 -13.95
CA TYR A 208 -9.89 -3.54 -13.02
C TYR A 208 -11.06 -2.58 -12.96
N ALA A 209 -11.73 -2.50 -11.81
CA ALA A 209 -12.80 -1.54 -11.60
C ALA A 209 -12.18 -0.14 -11.35
N ALA A 210 -12.25 0.72 -12.37
CA ALA A 210 -11.98 2.14 -12.19
C ALA A 210 -13.21 2.80 -11.58
N ALA A 211 -13.13 3.29 -10.35
CA ALA A 211 -14.18 4.10 -9.74
C ALA A 211 -14.13 5.51 -10.35
N ALA A 212 -15.11 5.84 -11.18
CA ALA A 212 -15.29 7.21 -11.67
C ALA A 212 -15.94 8.05 -10.55
N ILE A 213 -15.21 9.01 -10.02
CA ILE A 213 -15.75 10.01 -9.08
C ILE A 213 -16.54 11.03 -9.90
N SER A 214 -17.84 11.17 -9.64
CA SER A 214 -18.73 12.08 -10.37
C SER A 214 -18.47 13.54 -9.99
N ALA A 215 -18.43 14.43 -10.98
CA ALA A 215 -18.30 15.87 -10.78
C ALA A 215 -19.42 16.48 -9.92
N ALA A 216 -20.55 15.81 -9.76
CA ALA A 216 -21.67 16.25 -8.91
C ALA A 216 -21.36 16.14 -7.41
N ALA A 217 -20.47 15.24 -6.99
CA ALA A 217 -20.01 15.17 -5.59
C ALA A 217 -19.09 16.34 -5.24
N PHE A 218 -18.44 16.96 -6.23
CA PHE A 218 -17.54 18.09 -6.04
C PHE A 218 -18.29 19.43 -6.00
N GLY A 219 -19.44 19.56 -6.69
CA GLY A 219 -20.24 20.79 -6.69
C GLY A 219 -20.83 21.12 -5.32
N ALA A 220 -21.28 20.11 -4.58
CA ALA A 220 -21.87 20.29 -3.26
C ALA A 220 -20.86 20.74 -2.19
N ALA A 221 -19.61 20.30 -2.30
CA ALA A 221 -18.56 20.67 -1.37
C ALA A 221 -17.98 22.09 -1.63
N ALA A 222 -18.17 22.64 -2.83
CA ALA A 222 -17.71 23.97 -3.19
C ALA A 222 -18.74 25.07 -2.82
N GLU A 223 -20.05 24.75 -2.81
CA GLU A 223 -21.10 25.72 -2.47
C GLU A 223 -21.23 25.97 -0.96
N ASP A 224 -20.80 25.03 -0.12
CA ASP A 224 -20.87 25.19 1.35
C ASP A 224 -19.70 25.99 1.96
N ARG A 225 -18.72 26.42 1.14
CA ARG A 225 -17.59 27.25 1.59
C ARG A 225 -17.68 28.72 1.17
N GLY A 226 -18.82 29.18 0.72
CA GLY A 226 -19.08 30.52 0.19
C GLY A 226 -19.85 31.48 1.09
N HIS A 227 -19.86 31.28 2.43
CA HIS A 227 -20.40 32.26 3.38
C HIS A 227 -19.52 32.38 4.62
#